data_4f41622c0be086fd58525de154016822
#
_entry.id   4f41622c0be086fd58525de154016822
#
_cell.length_a   1.000
_cell.length_b   1.000
_cell.length_c   1.000
_cell.angle_alpha   90.00
_cell.angle_beta   90.00
_cell.angle_gamma   90.00
#
_symmetry.space_group_name_H-M   'P 1'
#
loop_
_entity.id
_entity.type
_entity.pdbx_description
1 polymer ?
#
loop_
_entity_poly.entity_id
_entity_poly.type
_entity_poly.pdbx_seq_one_letter_code
_entity_poly.pdbx_strand_id
1 'polypeptide(L)'
;MLISIYRVIKFAFQNFWRNIWLSLVTVAILTLTFLTISFLVFFNVVAKQSISVIEEKIDISVYFKHDMPREEITQTQFKLLSLPWTKNIKYISREQALENFKIKHFDNNKLIDILKELDDNPLGATLVITAKDMDGYNNIIDVFGSEELKGKIQNTETDFNNYRRAIDRVSFITAKVKQIGVAASIILALIAILIVFYTIKIAIYTHKDEIAIMKLVGAGNSFVKLPFLIESILYAILACILSVIILYPLIKIVNPHIEFFVGADFNLIEYFRGNILIIMGWQLLGAIALNLISSTAALG
;
A
#
# COMPACT_ATOMS: atom_id res chain seq x y z
N MET A 1 -40.02 -24.43 -6.40
CA MET A 1 -38.76 -23.67 -6.52
C MET A 1 -37.93 -23.66 -5.24
N LEU A 2 -38.42 -23.25 -4.09
CA LEU A 2 -37.67 -23.22 -2.80
C LEU A 2 -37.16 -24.62 -2.37
N ILE A 3 -37.95 -25.67 -2.53
CA ILE A 3 -37.55 -27.05 -2.20
C ILE A 3 -36.38 -27.55 -3.05
N SER A 4 -36.30 -27.10 -4.32
CA SER A 4 -35.19 -27.45 -5.22
C SER A 4 -33.89 -26.76 -4.80
N ILE A 5 -33.94 -25.48 -4.39
CA ILE A 5 -32.76 -24.72 -3.92
C ILE A 5 -32.22 -25.35 -2.62
N TYR A 6 -33.04 -25.66 -1.67
CA TYR A 6 -32.64 -26.34 -0.43
C TYR A 6 -31.92 -27.67 -0.70
N ARG A 7 -32.45 -28.48 -1.61
CA ARG A 7 -31.84 -29.75 -2.00
C ARG A 7 -30.47 -29.55 -2.64
N VAL A 8 -30.31 -28.54 -3.49
CA VAL A 8 -29.06 -28.21 -4.16
C VAL A 8 -28.01 -27.76 -3.16
N ILE A 9 -28.38 -26.88 -2.22
CA ILE A 9 -27.46 -26.43 -1.15
C ILE A 9 -27.06 -27.60 -0.25
N LYS A 10 -28.05 -28.45 0.17
CA LYS A 10 -27.77 -29.65 0.98
C LYS A 10 -26.80 -30.59 0.26
N PHE A 11 -26.96 -30.79 -1.04
CA PHE A 11 -26.11 -31.64 -1.85
C PHE A 11 -24.67 -31.07 -1.95
N ALA A 12 -24.53 -29.75 -2.15
CA ALA A 12 -23.24 -29.08 -2.17
C ALA A 12 -22.48 -29.25 -0.83
N PHE A 13 -23.17 -29.09 0.31
CA PHE A 13 -22.60 -29.37 1.64
C PHE A 13 -22.21 -30.83 1.85
N GLN A 14 -23.05 -31.76 1.42
CA GLN A 14 -22.74 -33.21 1.52
C GLN A 14 -21.53 -33.56 0.66
N ASN A 15 -21.41 -32.99 -0.54
CA ASN A 15 -20.28 -33.20 -1.44
C ASN A 15 -18.99 -32.63 -0.86
N PHE A 16 -19.05 -31.40 -0.32
CA PHE A 16 -17.93 -30.77 0.41
C PHE A 16 -17.39 -31.71 1.52
N TRP A 17 -18.28 -32.24 2.34
CA TRP A 17 -17.90 -33.08 3.47
C TRP A 17 -17.39 -34.46 3.05
N ARG A 18 -17.96 -35.01 2.00
CA ARG A 18 -17.56 -36.33 1.46
C ARG A 18 -16.18 -36.30 0.81
N ASN A 19 -15.81 -35.17 0.25
CA ASN A 19 -14.50 -34.92 -0.37
C ASN A 19 -13.66 -33.94 0.46
N ILE A 20 -13.68 -34.06 1.78
CA ILE A 20 -13.12 -33.08 2.71
C ILE A 20 -11.65 -32.72 2.42
N TRP A 21 -10.83 -33.68 2.05
CA TRP A 21 -9.41 -33.44 1.76
C TRP A 21 -9.21 -32.53 0.55
N LEU A 22 -9.96 -32.77 -0.54
CA LEU A 22 -9.90 -31.92 -1.74
C LEU A 22 -10.49 -30.53 -1.46
N SER A 23 -11.58 -30.48 -0.75
CA SER A 23 -12.24 -29.22 -0.32
C SER A 23 -11.29 -28.40 0.55
N LEU A 24 -10.60 -29.01 1.50
CA LEU A 24 -9.65 -28.35 2.41
C LEU A 24 -8.44 -27.79 1.64
N VAL A 25 -7.89 -28.54 0.70
CA VAL A 25 -6.80 -28.08 -0.18
C VAL A 25 -7.26 -26.89 -1.01
N THR A 26 -8.45 -26.94 -1.59
CA THR A 26 -9.04 -25.85 -2.37
C THR A 26 -9.21 -24.58 -1.52
N VAL A 27 -9.80 -24.71 -0.35
CA VAL A 27 -9.98 -23.60 0.60
C VAL A 27 -8.64 -23.03 1.05
N ALA A 28 -7.66 -23.90 1.36
CA ALA A 28 -6.33 -23.46 1.79
C ALA A 28 -5.62 -22.62 0.71
N ILE A 29 -5.66 -23.03 -0.56
CA ILE A 29 -5.03 -22.29 -1.65
C ILE A 29 -5.75 -20.96 -1.91
N LEU A 30 -7.08 -20.94 -1.90
CA LEU A 30 -7.85 -19.70 -2.00
C LEU A 30 -7.54 -18.76 -0.82
N THR A 31 -7.44 -19.30 0.40
CA THR A 31 -7.05 -18.52 1.58
C THR A 31 -5.65 -17.92 1.42
N LEU A 32 -4.69 -18.71 0.95
CA LEU A 32 -3.33 -18.22 0.69
C LEU A 32 -3.31 -17.12 -0.40
N THR A 33 -4.11 -17.28 -1.44
CA THR A 33 -4.28 -16.26 -2.49
C THR A 33 -4.83 -14.96 -1.88
N PHE A 34 -5.87 -15.03 -1.05
CA PHE A 34 -6.43 -13.86 -0.38
C PHE A 34 -5.44 -13.19 0.57
N LEU A 35 -4.69 -13.98 1.35
CA LEU A 35 -3.65 -13.46 2.22
C LEU A 35 -2.54 -12.74 1.44
N THR A 36 -2.12 -13.29 0.30
CA THR A 36 -1.09 -12.67 -0.56
C THR A 36 -1.58 -11.34 -1.12
N ILE A 37 -2.81 -11.28 -1.63
CA ILE A 37 -3.39 -10.03 -2.15
C ILE A 37 -3.56 -9.00 -1.03
N SER A 38 -4.07 -9.42 0.13
CA SER A 38 -4.21 -8.54 1.30
C SER A 38 -2.87 -8.00 1.77
N PHE A 39 -1.85 -8.85 1.85
CA PHE A 39 -0.49 -8.42 2.18
C PHE A 39 0.01 -7.33 1.22
N LEU A 40 -0.20 -7.48 -0.08
CA LEU A 40 0.19 -6.47 -1.07
C LEU A 40 -0.54 -5.14 -0.86
N VAL A 41 -1.84 -5.19 -0.56
CA VAL A 41 -2.63 -3.99 -0.27
C VAL A 41 -2.08 -3.27 0.96
N PHE A 42 -1.91 -3.97 2.08
CA PHE A 42 -1.41 -3.38 3.31
C PHE A 42 0.04 -2.90 3.20
N PHE A 43 0.90 -3.67 2.55
CA PHE A 43 2.27 -3.27 2.29
C PHE A 43 2.36 -1.97 1.48
N ASN A 44 1.52 -1.83 0.46
CA ASN A 44 1.45 -0.60 -0.34
C ASN A 44 0.98 0.60 0.49
N VAL A 45 -0.01 0.40 1.37
CA VAL A 45 -0.51 1.46 2.27
C VAL A 45 0.56 1.91 3.25
N VAL A 46 1.24 0.96 3.90
CA VAL A 46 2.34 1.26 4.84
C VAL A 46 3.49 1.96 4.12
N ALA A 47 3.86 1.49 2.93
CA ALA A 47 4.93 2.10 2.14
C ALA A 47 4.60 3.55 1.75
N LYS A 48 3.37 3.82 1.29
CA LYS A 48 2.91 5.19 0.99
C LYS A 48 2.95 6.09 2.23
N GLN A 49 2.49 5.59 3.35
CA GLN A 49 2.51 6.35 4.60
C GLN A 49 3.95 6.62 5.09
N SER A 50 4.85 5.64 4.95
CA SER A 50 6.27 5.81 5.27
C SER A 50 6.91 6.90 4.40
N ILE A 51 6.60 6.93 3.11
CA ILE A 51 7.08 7.98 2.20
C ILE A 51 6.53 9.34 2.64
N SER A 52 5.23 9.45 2.92
CA SER A 52 4.60 10.70 3.36
C SER A 52 5.24 11.28 4.63
N VAL A 53 5.54 10.43 5.62
CA VAL A 53 6.22 10.86 6.86
C VAL A 53 7.66 11.33 6.58
N ILE A 54 8.35 10.70 5.65
CA ILE A 54 9.69 11.15 5.23
C ILE A 54 9.56 12.49 4.51
N GLU A 55 8.64 12.62 3.56
CA GLU A 55 8.39 13.86 2.80
C GLU A 55 8.04 15.04 3.70
N GLU A 56 7.27 14.83 4.77
CA GLU A 56 6.94 15.88 5.73
C GLU A 56 8.14 16.40 6.55
N LYS A 57 9.21 15.60 6.64
CA LYS A 57 10.45 15.97 7.34
C LYS A 57 11.49 16.59 6.41
N ILE A 58 11.24 16.61 5.12
CA ILE A 58 12.16 17.20 4.14
C ILE A 58 11.82 18.68 3.99
N ASP A 59 12.77 19.51 4.34
CA ASP A 59 12.74 20.95 4.08
C ASP A 59 13.97 21.33 3.29
N ILE A 60 13.81 22.13 2.23
CA ILE A 60 14.92 22.76 1.54
C ILE A 60 15.21 24.08 2.25
N SER A 61 16.34 24.15 2.95
CA SER A 61 16.82 25.38 3.54
C SER A 61 17.73 26.09 2.53
N VAL A 62 17.31 27.27 2.09
CA VAL A 62 18.05 28.12 1.17
C VAL A 62 18.61 29.29 1.93
N TYR A 63 19.93 29.36 2.04
CA TYR A 63 20.65 30.43 2.74
C TYR A 63 21.03 31.52 1.75
N PHE A 64 20.52 32.74 1.99
CA PHE A 64 20.86 33.89 1.19
C PHE A 64 22.18 34.51 1.65
N LYS A 65 22.83 35.28 0.76
CA LYS A 65 23.99 36.06 1.14
C LYS A 65 23.61 37.10 2.20
N HIS A 66 24.54 37.40 3.07
CA HIS A 66 24.40 38.26 4.23
C HIS A 66 23.87 39.69 3.89
N ASP A 67 24.24 40.22 2.74
CA ASP A 67 23.93 41.56 2.25
C ASP A 67 22.63 41.65 1.45
N MET A 68 21.85 40.56 1.36
CA MET A 68 20.67 40.54 0.53
C MET A 68 19.51 41.35 1.15
N PRO A 69 18.90 42.30 0.41
CA PRO A 69 17.76 43.06 0.90
C PRO A 69 16.56 42.17 1.18
N ARG A 70 15.81 42.47 2.26
CA ARG A 70 14.63 41.73 2.65
C ARG A 70 13.54 41.73 1.55
N GLU A 71 13.44 42.83 0.82
CA GLU A 71 12.51 42.99 -0.30
C GLU A 71 12.73 41.95 -1.40
N GLU A 72 13.99 41.67 -1.76
CA GLU A 72 14.33 40.67 -2.78
C GLU A 72 14.07 39.24 -2.29
N ILE A 73 14.32 38.97 -1.02
CA ILE A 73 13.98 37.67 -0.40
C ILE A 73 12.48 37.45 -0.40
N THR A 74 11.71 38.50 -0.08
CA THR A 74 10.25 38.46 -0.07
C THR A 74 9.69 38.25 -1.49
N GLN A 75 10.23 38.91 -2.50
CA GLN A 75 9.85 38.67 -3.90
C GLN A 75 10.15 37.24 -4.32
N THR A 76 11.32 36.69 -3.94
CA THR A 76 11.67 35.27 -4.19
C THR A 76 10.70 34.33 -3.49
N GLN A 77 10.32 34.63 -2.25
CA GLN A 77 9.32 33.86 -1.49
C GLN A 77 7.97 33.84 -2.21
N PHE A 78 7.47 34.98 -2.68
CA PHE A 78 6.21 35.04 -3.42
C PHE A 78 6.27 34.29 -4.75
N LYS A 79 7.39 34.43 -5.50
CA LYS A 79 7.62 33.69 -6.75
C LYS A 79 7.57 32.19 -6.51
N LEU A 80 8.21 31.69 -5.48
CA LEU A 80 8.23 30.28 -5.13
C LEU A 80 6.89 29.77 -4.60
N LEU A 81 6.15 30.56 -3.81
CA LEU A 81 4.81 30.23 -3.33
C LEU A 81 3.80 30.10 -4.48
N SER A 82 4.00 30.81 -5.58
CA SER A 82 3.14 30.73 -6.76
C SER A 82 3.34 29.45 -7.58
N LEU A 83 4.40 28.68 -7.31
CA LEU A 83 4.67 27.43 -8.02
C LEU A 83 3.71 26.32 -7.58
N PRO A 84 3.18 25.52 -8.51
CA PRO A 84 2.15 24.52 -8.21
C PRO A 84 2.62 23.40 -7.28
N TRP A 85 3.91 23.13 -7.22
CA TRP A 85 4.55 22.09 -6.42
C TRP A 85 5.00 22.54 -5.03
N THR A 86 4.89 23.82 -4.68
CA THR A 86 5.22 24.33 -3.35
C THR A 86 4.05 24.14 -2.39
N LYS A 87 4.32 23.55 -1.20
CA LYS A 87 3.32 23.37 -0.12
C LYS A 87 3.35 24.55 0.84
N ASN A 88 4.53 24.92 1.31
CA ASN A 88 4.72 26.01 2.27
C ASN A 88 6.14 26.59 2.16
N ILE A 89 6.29 27.87 2.55
CA ILE A 89 7.58 28.54 2.69
C ILE A 89 7.60 29.31 4.01
N LYS A 90 8.57 29.00 4.86
CA LYS A 90 8.82 29.69 6.12
C LYS A 90 10.04 30.60 5.94
N TYR A 91 9.89 31.89 6.20
CA TYR A 91 10.99 32.84 6.29
C TYR A 91 11.60 32.81 7.69
N ILE A 92 12.92 32.73 7.77
CA ILE A 92 13.71 32.81 9.00
C ILE A 92 14.64 34.00 8.86
N SER A 93 14.52 34.98 9.76
CA SER A 93 15.41 36.15 9.75
C SER A 93 16.86 35.78 10.14
N ARG A 94 17.81 36.67 9.90
CA ARG A 94 19.21 36.49 10.29
C ARG A 94 19.35 36.22 11.80
N GLU A 95 18.61 36.94 12.60
CA GLU A 95 18.62 36.84 14.07
C GLU A 95 18.06 35.48 14.51
N GLN A 96 16.94 35.07 13.91
CA GLN A 96 16.33 33.77 14.18
C GLN A 96 17.22 32.61 13.69
N ALA A 97 17.90 32.78 12.56
CA ALA A 97 18.85 31.78 12.04
C ALA A 97 20.00 31.56 13.01
N LEU A 98 20.55 32.65 13.57
CA LEU A 98 21.61 32.59 14.58
C LEU A 98 21.13 31.92 15.89
N GLU A 99 19.92 32.24 16.35
CA GLU A 99 19.34 31.64 17.54
C GLU A 99 19.11 30.13 17.35
N ASN A 100 18.51 29.75 16.22
CA ASN A 100 18.30 28.34 15.85
C ASN A 100 19.63 27.59 15.73
N PHE A 101 20.68 28.22 15.18
CA PHE A 101 22.00 27.62 15.08
C PHE A 101 22.60 27.36 16.45
N LYS A 102 22.50 28.33 17.38
CA LYS A 102 22.98 28.18 18.75
C LYS A 102 22.27 27.06 19.51
N ILE A 103 20.94 26.94 19.33
CA ILE A 103 20.14 25.89 19.94
C ILE A 103 20.56 24.51 19.36
N LYS A 104 20.70 24.41 18.04
CA LYS A 104 21.04 23.14 17.35
C LYS A 104 22.45 22.64 17.70
N HIS A 105 23.38 23.55 17.99
CA HIS A 105 24.77 23.23 18.27
C HIS A 105 25.18 23.54 19.72
N PHE A 106 24.21 23.53 20.65
CA PHE A 106 24.43 23.84 22.07
C PHE A 106 25.55 22.99 22.71
N ASP A 107 25.67 21.73 22.29
CA ASP A 107 26.70 20.80 22.81
C ASP A 107 28.11 21.06 22.21
N ASN A 108 28.24 21.93 21.21
CA ASN A 108 29.51 22.21 20.55
C ASN A 108 30.06 23.60 20.90
N ASN A 109 30.69 23.68 22.07
CA ASN A 109 31.26 24.94 22.60
C ASN A 109 32.20 25.64 21.64
N LYS A 110 32.99 24.90 20.82
CA LYS A 110 33.93 25.48 19.86
C LYS A 110 33.21 26.29 18.78
N LEU A 111 32.09 25.82 18.26
CA LEU A 111 31.29 26.54 17.26
C LEU A 111 30.66 27.81 17.85
N ILE A 112 30.21 27.74 19.08
CA ILE A 112 29.58 28.86 19.79
C ILE A 112 30.66 29.95 20.09
N ASP A 113 31.87 29.56 20.47
CA ASP A 113 32.94 30.51 20.76
C ASP A 113 33.46 31.20 19.48
N ILE A 114 33.57 30.48 18.37
CA ILE A 114 33.89 31.09 17.06
C ILE A 114 32.82 32.14 16.68
N LEU A 115 31.54 31.84 16.90
CA LEU A 115 30.46 32.80 16.62
C LEU A 115 30.53 34.06 17.49
N LYS A 116 31.02 33.96 18.73
CA LYS A 116 31.20 35.11 19.62
C LYS A 116 32.40 36.00 19.23
N GLU A 117 33.41 35.43 18.57
CA GLU A 117 34.59 36.16 18.09
C GLU A 117 34.30 36.94 16.79
N LEU A 118 33.17 36.68 16.13
CA LEU A 118 32.75 37.40 14.94
C LEU A 118 32.00 38.68 15.36
N ASP A 119 32.42 39.84 14.82
CA ASP A 119 31.82 41.16 15.10
C ASP A 119 30.40 41.30 14.58
N ASP A 120 29.99 40.50 13.57
CA ASP A 120 28.64 40.48 13.00
C ASP A 120 28.12 39.06 12.80
N ASN A 121 26.81 38.92 12.68
CA ASN A 121 26.13 37.64 12.40
C ASN A 121 26.52 37.11 10.99
N PRO A 122 27.26 36.02 10.86
CA PRO A 122 27.71 35.51 9.56
C PRO A 122 26.58 34.82 8.78
N LEU A 123 25.42 34.53 9.45
CA LEU A 123 24.31 33.82 8.85
C LEU A 123 23.40 34.79 8.09
N GLY A 124 23.08 34.43 6.87
CA GLY A 124 22.08 35.13 6.07
C GLY A 124 20.65 34.73 6.48
N ALA A 125 19.66 35.43 5.96
CA ALA A 125 18.27 35.01 6.08
C ALA A 125 18.06 33.69 5.32
N THR A 126 17.11 32.89 5.77
CA THR A 126 16.85 31.54 5.24
C THR A 126 15.41 31.40 4.82
N LEU A 127 15.15 30.83 3.65
CA LEU A 127 13.84 30.31 3.28
C LEU A 127 13.84 28.79 3.47
N VAL A 128 12.92 28.32 4.31
CA VAL A 128 12.65 26.89 4.51
C VAL A 128 11.44 26.53 3.67
N ILE A 129 11.64 25.69 2.66
CA ILE A 129 10.65 25.39 1.63
C ILE A 129 10.25 23.93 1.74
N THR A 130 8.97 23.70 1.89
CA THR A 130 8.35 22.36 1.87
C THR A 130 7.61 22.18 0.56
N ALA A 131 7.95 21.15 -0.22
CA ALA A 131 7.23 20.78 -1.44
C ALA A 131 6.01 19.92 -1.14
N LYS A 132 5.14 19.74 -2.14
CA LYS A 132 3.96 18.87 -2.02
C LYS A 132 4.29 17.40 -2.16
N ASP A 133 5.32 17.10 -2.96
CA ASP A 133 5.78 15.76 -3.29
C ASP A 133 7.26 15.78 -3.68
N MET A 134 7.83 14.63 -3.94
CA MET A 134 9.25 14.45 -4.27
C MET A 134 9.65 15.09 -5.59
N ASP A 135 8.78 15.05 -6.59
CA ASP A 135 9.02 15.71 -7.88
C ASP A 135 9.03 17.24 -7.71
N GLY A 136 8.19 17.76 -6.82
CA GLY A 136 8.20 19.16 -6.43
C GLY A 136 9.53 19.62 -5.83
N TYR A 137 10.19 18.79 -5.03
CA TYR A 137 11.54 19.10 -4.51
C TYR A 137 12.59 19.21 -5.62
N ASN A 138 12.56 18.31 -6.60
CA ASN A 138 13.47 18.39 -7.76
C ASN A 138 13.25 19.71 -8.54
N ASN A 139 11.99 20.06 -8.81
CA ASN A 139 11.64 21.27 -9.54
C ASN A 139 12.05 22.54 -8.77
N ILE A 140 11.93 22.54 -7.43
CA ILE A 140 12.38 23.65 -6.60
C ILE A 140 13.90 23.81 -6.66
N ILE A 141 14.65 22.70 -6.60
CA ILE A 141 16.13 22.73 -6.71
C ILE A 141 16.56 23.26 -8.08
N ASP A 142 15.90 22.84 -9.15
CA ASP A 142 16.21 23.33 -10.50
C ASP A 142 15.97 24.83 -10.64
N VAL A 143 14.94 25.38 -9.98
CA VAL A 143 14.71 26.85 -9.93
C VAL A 143 15.86 27.56 -9.23
N PHE A 144 16.41 27.01 -8.15
CA PHE A 144 17.59 27.60 -7.48
C PHE A 144 18.88 27.44 -8.25
N GLY A 145 18.98 26.46 -9.16
CA GLY A 145 20.05 26.27 -10.09
C GLY A 145 20.08 27.31 -11.23
N SER A 146 19.02 28.11 -11.39
CA SER A 146 18.93 29.16 -12.42
C SER A 146 19.94 30.27 -12.17
N GLU A 147 20.47 30.88 -13.24
CA GLU A 147 21.47 31.95 -13.15
C GLU A 147 20.98 33.16 -12.37
N GLU A 148 19.68 33.42 -12.35
CA GLU A 148 19.03 34.53 -11.63
C GLU A 148 19.21 34.44 -10.11
N LEU A 149 19.18 33.21 -9.56
CA LEU A 149 19.24 32.95 -8.12
C LEU A 149 20.59 32.44 -7.64
N LYS A 150 21.37 31.82 -8.54
CA LYS A 150 22.69 31.24 -8.24
C LYS A 150 23.69 32.24 -7.66
N GLY A 151 23.62 33.52 -8.08
CA GLY A 151 24.45 34.60 -7.55
C GLY A 151 24.02 35.13 -6.18
N LYS A 152 22.79 34.85 -5.74
CA LYS A 152 22.13 35.40 -4.56
C LYS A 152 22.15 34.43 -3.37
N ILE A 153 22.44 33.15 -3.60
CA ILE A 153 22.41 32.08 -2.61
C ILE A 153 23.82 31.78 -2.15
N GLN A 154 24.02 31.65 -0.86
CA GLN A 154 25.34 31.33 -0.28
C GLN A 154 25.58 29.81 -0.27
N ASN A 155 24.58 29.03 0.10
CA ASN A 155 24.62 27.56 0.09
C ASN A 155 23.23 26.98 0.09
N THR A 156 23.04 25.83 -0.57
CA THR A 156 21.83 25.02 -0.46
C THR A 156 22.23 23.78 0.31
N GLU A 157 22.23 23.84 1.63
CA GLU A 157 22.36 22.62 2.42
C GLU A 157 21.09 21.83 2.29
N THR A 158 21.20 20.74 1.61
CA THR A 158 20.12 19.78 1.54
C THR A 158 20.56 18.50 2.20
N ASP A 159 19.92 18.14 3.29
CA ASP A 159 19.73 16.73 3.66
C ASP A 159 18.95 15.99 2.57
N PHE A 160 18.53 16.70 1.54
CA PHE A 160 17.76 16.25 0.39
C PHE A 160 18.31 14.97 -0.25
N ASN A 161 19.63 14.89 -0.47
CA ASN A 161 20.24 13.71 -1.07
C ASN A 161 20.14 12.47 -0.19
N ASN A 162 20.09 12.63 1.14
CA ASN A 162 19.93 11.53 2.08
C ASN A 162 18.47 11.08 2.11
N TYR A 163 17.54 12.01 2.18
CA TYR A 163 16.10 11.74 2.16
C TYR A 163 15.68 11.17 0.80
N ARG A 164 16.16 11.75 -0.31
CA ARG A 164 15.91 11.22 -1.65
C ARG A 164 16.34 9.76 -1.77
N ARG A 165 17.55 9.42 -1.33
CA ARG A 165 18.03 8.03 -1.32
C ARG A 165 17.15 7.11 -0.46
N ALA A 166 16.62 7.59 0.67
CA ALA A 166 15.71 6.84 1.50
C ALA A 166 14.38 6.58 0.79
N ILE A 167 13.78 7.61 0.18
CA ILE A 167 12.54 7.50 -0.58
C ILE A 167 12.70 6.61 -1.82
N ASP A 168 13.77 6.79 -2.59
CA ASP A 168 14.09 5.97 -3.76
C ASP A 168 14.22 4.49 -3.36
N ARG A 169 14.85 4.22 -2.21
CA ARG A 169 14.98 2.86 -1.68
C ARG A 169 13.64 2.27 -1.28
N VAL A 170 12.79 3.01 -0.56
CA VAL A 170 11.43 2.56 -0.18
C VAL A 170 10.60 2.32 -1.43
N SER A 171 10.61 3.25 -2.38
CA SER A 171 9.87 3.14 -3.65
C SER A 171 10.35 1.93 -4.48
N PHE A 172 11.66 1.71 -4.57
CA PHE A 172 12.24 0.55 -5.26
C PHE A 172 11.82 -0.77 -4.60
N ILE A 173 11.91 -0.86 -3.27
CA ILE A 173 11.48 -2.05 -2.53
C ILE A 173 10.00 -2.30 -2.75
N THR A 174 9.17 -1.25 -2.65
CA THR A 174 7.71 -1.34 -2.85
C THR A 174 7.37 -1.82 -4.25
N ALA A 175 8.04 -1.28 -5.28
CA ALA A 175 7.84 -1.71 -6.67
C ALA A 175 8.23 -3.19 -6.86
N LYS A 176 9.35 -3.64 -6.26
CA LYS A 176 9.78 -5.05 -6.34
C LYS A 176 8.86 -5.99 -5.59
N VAL A 177 8.43 -5.64 -4.37
CA VAL A 177 7.47 -6.43 -3.61
C VAL A 177 6.13 -6.52 -4.35
N LYS A 178 5.66 -5.42 -4.93
CA LYS A 178 4.45 -5.41 -5.76
C LYS A 178 4.59 -6.32 -6.99
N GLN A 179 5.70 -6.25 -7.72
CA GLN A 179 5.96 -7.07 -8.90
C GLN A 179 5.96 -8.56 -8.56
N ILE A 180 6.73 -8.96 -7.53
CA ILE A 180 6.83 -10.35 -7.08
C ILE A 180 5.48 -10.84 -6.55
N GLY A 181 4.81 -10.03 -5.75
CA GLY A 181 3.54 -10.39 -5.14
C GLY A 181 2.41 -10.52 -6.16
N VAL A 182 2.36 -9.67 -7.19
CA VAL A 182 1.39 -9.81 -8.30
C VAL A 182 1.66 -11.10 -9.07
N ALA A 183 2.94 -11.40 -9.39
CA ALA A 183 3.30 -12.66 -10.04
C ALA A 183 2.89 -13.88 -9.18
N ALA A 184 3.17 -13.86 -7.89
CA ALA A 184 2.76 -14.91 -6.96
C ALA A 184 1.23 -15.04 -6.89
N SER A 185 0.49 -13.94 -6.85
CA SER A 185 -0.97 -13.95 -6.84
C SER A 185 -1.55 -14.57 -8.11
N ILE A 186 -0.97 -14.27 -9.28
CA ILE A 186 -1.38 -14.88 -10.56
C ILE A 186 -1.13 -16.39 -10.54
N ILE A 187 0.05 -16.83 -10.10
CA ILE A 187 0.38 -18.24 -10.01
C ILE A 187 -0.58 -18.97 -9.06
N LEU A 188 -0.84 -18.42 -7.87
CA LEU A 188 -1.78 -19.00 -6.92
C LEU A 188 -3.21 -19.05 -7.46
N ALA A 189 -3.65 -18.01 -8.20
CA ALA A 189 -4.95 -18.01 -8.85
C ALA A 189 -5.06 -19.10 -9.92
N LEU A 190 -4.02 -19.30 -10.73
CA LEU A 190 -3.98 -20.39 -11.72
C LEU A 190 -4.04 -21.77 -11.05
N ILE A 191 -3.28 -21.97 -9.96
CA ILE A 191 -3.33 -23.20 -9.17
C ILE A 191 -4.73 -23.42 -8.59
N ALA A 192 -5.35 -22.37 -8.06
CA ALA A 192 -6.72 -22.44 -7.53
C ALA A 192 -7.72 -22.86 -8.61
N ILE A 193 -7.65 -22.28 -9.83
CA ILE A 193 -8.49 -22.65 -10.98
C ILE A 193 -8.32 -24.14 -11.30
N LEU A 194 -7.08 -24.63 -11.41
CA LEU A 194 -6.80 -26.02 -11.70
C LEU A 194 -7.36 -26.98 -10.63
N ILE A 195 -7.18 -26.61 -9.36
CA ILE A 195 -7.66 -27.45 -8.24
C ILE A 195 -9.19 -27.47 -8.23
N VAL A 196 -9.87 -26.33 -8.36
CA VAL A 196 -11.34 -26.27 -8.47
C VAL A 196 -11.82 -27.11 -9.66
N PHE A 197 -11.16 -26.99 -10.79
CA PHE A 197 -11.47 -27.76 -11.98
C PHE A 197 -11.40 -29.28 -11.71
N TYR A 198 -10.30 -29.76 -11.15
CA TYR A 198 -10.12 -31.18 -10.85
C TYR A 198 -11.04 -31.66 -9.72
N THR A 199 -11.27 -30.86 -8.68
CA THR A 199 -12.21 -31.17 -7.60
C THR A 199 -13.61 -31.43 -8.17
N ILE A 200 -14.09 -30.56 -9.05
CA ILE A 200 -15.38 -30.72 -9.71
C ILE A 200 -15.43 -31.93 -10.62
N LYS A 201 -14.37 -32.15 -11.43
CA LYS A 201 -14.29 -33.37 -12.27
C LYS A 201 -14.35 -34.67 -11.46
N ILE A 202 -13.63 -34.73 -10.35
CA ILE A 202 -13.65 -35.87 -9.45
C ILE A 202 -15.06 -36.05 -8.85
N ALA A 203 -15.68 -34.94 -8.41
CA ALA A 203 -17.02 -34.97 -7.86
C ALA A 203 -18.06 -35.50 -8.89
N ILE A 204 -18.00 -35.02 -10.13
CA ILE A 204 -18.86 -35.53 -11.23
C ILE A 204 -18.63 -37.02 -11.48
N TYR A 205 -17.38 -37.44 -11.53
CA TYR A 205 -17.06 -38.86 -11.73
C TYR A 205 -17.57 -39.75 -10.60
N THR A 206 -17.43 -39.31 -9.36
CA THR A 206 -17.93 -40.01 -8.19
C THR A 206 -19.46 -40.11 -8.17
N HIS A 207 -20.18 -39.14 -8.71
CA HIS A 207 -21.64 -39.09 -8.77
C HIS A 207 -22.24 -39.51 -10.13
N LYS A 208 -21.44 -40.09 -11.01
CA LYS A 208 -21.84 -40.40 -12.39
C LYS A 208 -23.17 -41.18 -12.49
N ASP A 209 -23.39 -42.16 -11.60
CA ASP A 209 -24.57 -43.00 -11.60
C ASP A 209 -25.81 -42.21 -11.13
N GLU A 210 -25.66 -41.39 -10.09
CA GLU A 210 -26.73 -40.50 -9.61
C GLU A 210 -27.13 -39.48 -10.70
N ILE A 211 -26.12 -38.91 -11.39
CA ILE A 211 -26.29 -37.96 -12.50
C ILE A 211 -27.01 -38.64 -13.68
N ALA A 212 -26.65 -39.90 -13.99
CA ALA A 212 -27.30 -40.68 -15.03
C ALA A 212 -28.78 -40.91 -14.72
N ILE A 213 -29.11 -41.30 -13.49
CA ILE A 213 -30.50 -41.47 -13.05
C ILE A 213 -31.26 -40.13 -13.14
N MET A 214 -30.67 -39.02 -12.67
CA MET A 214 -31.29 -37.69 -12.78
C MET A 214 -31.64 -37.32 -14.23
N LYS A 215 -30.70 -37.58 -15.16
CA LYS A 215 -30.91 -37.33 -16.58
C LYS A 215 -32.01 -38.22 -17.19
N LEU A 216 -32.07 -39.48 -16.79
CA LEU A 216 -33.12 -40.41 -17.27
C LEU A 216 -34.54 -39.97 -16.78
N VAL A 217 -34.64 -39.35 -15.62
CA VAL A 217 -35.92 -38.79 -15.09
C VAL A 217 -36.22 -37.40 -15.66
N GLY A 218 -35.38 -36.88 -16.58
CA GLY A 218 -35.61 -35.60 -17.27
C GLY A 218 -35.01 -34.38 -16.62
N ALA A 219 -34.05 -34.52 -15.73
CA ALA A 219 -33.35 -33.37 -15.14
C ALA A 219 -32.51 -32.62 -16.23
N GLY A 220 -32.74 -31.31 -16.32
CA GLY A 220 -32.00 -30.45 -17.20
C GLY A 220 -30.51 -30.30 -16.79
N ASN A 221 -29.63 -30.04 -17.75
CA ASN A 221 -28.19 -29.86 -17.53
C ASN A 221 -27.88 -28.82 -16.45
N SER A 222 -28.64 -27.73 -16.37
CA SER A 222 -28.47 -26.68 -15.34
C SER A 222 -28.75 -27.22 -13.94
N PHE A 223 -29.70 -28.10 -13.76
CA PHE A 223 -30.00 -28.69 -12.46
C PHE A 223 -28.89 -29.62 -11.96
N VAL A 224 -28.27 -30.34 -12.87
CA VAL A 224 -27.11 -31.21 -12.59
C VAL A 224 -25.85 -30.38 -12.25
N LYS A 225 -25.67 -29.25 -12.91
CA LYS A 225 -24.47 -28.39 -12.75
C LYS A 225 -24.52 -27.49 -11.51
N LEU A 226 -25.72 -27.06 -11.09
CA LEU A 226 -25.92 -26.07 -10.03
C LEU A 226 -25.29 -26.42 -8.67
N PRO A 227 -25.34 -27.68 -8.17
CA PRO A 227 -24.69 -28.04 -6.92
C PRO A 227 -23.18 -27.76 -6.89
N PHE A 228 -22.49 -28.08 -7.98
CA PHE A 228 -21.04 -27.87 -8.12
C PHE A 228 -20.67 -26.39 -8.20
N LEU A 229 -21.54 -25.57 -8.81
CA LEU A 229 -21.38 -24.11 -8.80
C LEU A 229 -21.53 -23.54 -7.39
N ILE A 230 -22.52 -24.02 -6.64
CA ILE A 230 -22.71 -23.60 -5.23
C ILE A 230 -21.53 -24.05 -4.37
N GLU A 231 -21.04 -25.26 -4.58
CA GLU A 231 -19.86 -25.77 -3.87
C GLU A 231 -18.63 -24.87 -4.11
N SER A 232 -18.42 -24.42 -5.34
CA SER A 232 -17.30 -23.50 -5.66
C SER A 232 -17.43 -22.13 -4.99
N ILE A 233 -18.66 -21.64 -4.81
CA ILE A 233 -18.93 -20.41 -4.05
C ILE A 233 -18.66 -20.64 -2.55
N LEU A 234 -19.02 -21.80 -2.00
CA LEU A 234 -18.72 -22.16 -0.61
C LEU A 234 -17.22 -22.14 -0.33
N TYR A 235 -16.40 -22.65 -1.24
CA TYR A 235 -14.93 -22.59 -1.12
C TYR A 235 -14.45 -21.14 -1.00
N ALA A 236 -14.95 -20.23 -1.85
CA ALA A 236 -14.58 -18.83 -1.82
C ALA A 236 -15.01 -18.15 -0.50
N ILE A 237 -16.22 -18.42 -0.01
CA ILE A 237 -16.71 -17.85 1.26
C ILE A 237 -15.88 -18.34 2.44
N LEU A 238 -15.62 -19.64 2.53
CA LEU A 238 -14.81 -20.20 3.61
C LEU A 238 -13.38 -19.67 3.58
N ALA A 239 -12.79 -19.58 2.41
CA ALA A 239 -11.45 -18.98 2.24
C ALA A 239 -11.41 -17.52 2.67
N CYS A 240 -12.44 -16.74 2.34
CA CYS A 240 -12.58 -15.34 2.75
C CYS A 240 -12.66 -15.22 4.29
N ILE A 241 -13.48 -16.02 4.94
CA ILE A 241 -13.61 -16.03 6.40
C ILE A 241 -12.28 -16.42 7.06
N LEU A 242 -11.64 -17.49 6.58
CA LEU A 242 -10.35 -17.93 7.11
C LEU A 242 -9.25 -16.88 6.91
N SER A 243 -9.22 -16.20 5.76
CA SER A 243 -8.25 -15.15 5.51
C SER A 243 -8.40 -14.00 6.51
N VAL A 244 -9.61 -13.59 6.85
CA VAL A 244 -9.88 -12.56 7.87
C VAL A 244 -9.43 -13.01 9.26
N ILE A 245 -9.76 -14.26 9.64
CA ILE A 245 -9.37 -14.84 10.93
C ILE A 245 -7.83 -14.86 11.10
N ILE A 246 -7.10 -15.15 10.03
CA ILE A 246 -5.63 -15.19 10.04
C ILE A 246 -5.05 -13.76 9.98
N LEU A 247 -5.64 -12.91 9.15
CA LEU A 247 -5.10 -11.56 8.88
C LEU A 247 -5.19 -10.64 10.10
N TYR A 248 -6.29 -10.71 10.85
CA TYR A 248 -6.52 -9.82 11.99
C TYR A 248 -5.44 -9.95 13.09
N PRO A 249 -5.09 -11.16 13.59
CA PRO A 249 -4.00 -11.30 14.56
C PRO A 249 -2.64 -10.92 13.98
N LEU A 250 -2.36 -11.19 12.69
CA LEU A 250 -1.12 -10.77 12.05
C LEU A 250 -0.97 -9.25 12.03
N ILE A 251 -2.02 -8.53 11.65
CA ILE A 251 -2.04 -7.06 11.67
C ILE A 251 -1.82 -6.54 13.10
N LYS A 252 -2.46 -7.16 14.10
CA LYS A 252 -2.31 -6.75 15.50
C LYS A 252 -0.88 -6.93 16.01
N ILE A 253 -0.17 -7.96 15.59
CA ILE A 253 1.24 -8.20 15.94
C ILE A 253 2.15 -7.19 15.25
N VAL A 254 1.88 -6.85 14.00
CA VAL A 254 2.74 -5.98 13.18
C VAL A 254 2.49 -4.49 13.47
N ASN A 255 1.27 -4.10 13.87
CA ASN A 255 0.88 -2.69 14.07
C ASN A 255 1.82 -1.89 14.99
N PRO A 256 2.27 -2.37 16.17
CA PRO A 256 3.16 -1.59 17.03
C PRO A 256 4.51 -1.29 16.36
N HIS A 257 5.01 -2.21 15.51
CA HIS A 257 6.25 -1.99 14.79
C HIS A 257 6.07 -0.93 13.68
N ILE A 258 4.92 -0.93 13.02
CA ILE A 258 4.61 0.09 12.01
C ILE A 258 4.44 1.46 12.65
N GLU A 259 3.71 1.57 13.76
CA GLU A 259 3.56 2.83 14.51
C GLU A 259 4.92 3.40 14.95
N PHE A 260 5.85 2.55 15.34
CA PHE A 260 7.21 2.97 15.71
C PHE A 260 7.98 3.59 14.53
N PHE A 261 7.84 3.03 13.31
CA PHE A 261 8.57 3.50 12.12
C PHE A 261 7.86 4.63 11.37
N VAL A 262 6.53 4.59 11.32
CA VAL A 262 5.71 5.50 10.51
C VAL A 262 5.20 6.68 11.33
N GLY A 263 5.08 6.52 12.63
CA GLY A 263 4.54 7.51 13.55
C GLY A 263 3.21 7.09 14.17
N ALA A 264 2.91 7.65 15.34
CA ALA A 264 1.72 7.29 16.13
C ALA A 264 0.39 7.70 15.48
N ASP A 265 0.43 8.59 14.48
CA ASP A 265 -0.76 9.07 13.77
C ASP A 265 -1.33 8.05 12.78
N PHE A 266 -0.56 7.00 12.44
CA PHE A 266 -0.99 5.94 11.53
C PHE A 266 -1.25 4.63 12.27
N ASN A 267 -2.50 4.15 12.23
CA ASN A 267 -2.91 2.89 12.84
C ASN A 267 -3.42 1.91 11.77
N LEU A 268 -2.64 0.84 11.52
CA LEU A 268 -2.98 -0.16 10.53
C LEU A 268 -4.24 -0.96 10.89
N ILE A 269 -4.55 -1.12 12.18
CA ILE A 269 -5.76 -1.82 12.64
C ILE A 269 -7.00 -1.00 12.29
N GLU A 270 -6.94 0.31 12.46
CA GLU A 270 -8.04 1.21 12.11
C GLU A 270 -8.27 1.23 10.60
N TYR A 271 -7.19 1.32 9.81
CA TYR A 271 -7.26 1.19 8.36
C TYR A 271 -7.90 -0.15 7.94
N PHE A 272 -7.50 -1.25 8.57
CA PHE A 272 -8.08 -2.58 8.31
C PHE A 272 -9.57 -2.59 8.59
N ARG A 273 -10.00 -2.13 9.77
CA ARG A 273 -11.42 -2.09 10.14
C ARG A 273 -12.26 -1.25 9.19
N GLY A 274 -11.75 -0.10 8.77
CA GLY A 274 -12.44 0.80 7.84
C GLY A 274 -12.58 0.25 6.42
N ASN A 275 -11.62 -0.57 5.97
CA ASN A 275 -11.56 -1.01 4.57
C ASN A 275 -11.80 -2.52 4.37
N ILE A 276 -11.96 -3.31 5.43
CA ILE A 276 -12.04 -4.78 5.33
C ILE A 276 -13.17 -5.24 4.41
N LEU A 277 -14.35 -4.63 4.49
CA LEU A 277 -15.50 -5.02 3.67
C LEU A 277 -15.25 -4.76 2.19
N ILE A 278 -14.55 -3.69 1.86
CA ILE A 278 -14.20 -3.33 0.48
C ILE A 278 -13.15 -4.31 -0.05
N ILE A 279 -12.08 -4.53 0.71
CA ILE A 279 -10.97 -5.41 0.31
C ILE A 279 -11.47 -6.85 0.13
N MET A 280 -12.19 -7.38 1.14
CA MET A 280 -12.71 -8.73 1.09
C MET A 280 -13.83 -8.88 0.07
N GLY A 281 -14.66 -7.86 -0.13
CA GLY A 281 -15.70 -7.83 -1.15
C GLY A 281 -15.13 -7.99 -2.56
N TRP A 282 -14.10 -7.23 -2.92
CA TRP A 282 -13.43 -7.36 -4.22
C TRP A 282 -12.75 -8.71 -4.39
N GLN A 283 -12.09 -9.22 -3.35
CA GLN A 283 -11.43 -10.53 -3.38
C GLN A 283 -12.46 -11.66 -3.54
N LEU A 284 -13.57 -11.59 -2.80
CA LEU A 284 -14.65 -12.57 -2.88
C LEU A 284 -15.29 -12.58 -4.27
N LEU A 285 -15.60 -11.40 -4.82
CA LEU A 285 -16.13 -11.29 -6.18
C LEU A 285 -15.18 -11.87 -7.22
N GLY A 286 -13.88 -11.54 -7.13
CA GLY A 286 -12.86 -12.10 -8.00
C GLY A 286 -12.76 -13.63 -7.90
N ALA A 287 -12.76 -14.17 -6.68
CA ALA A 287 -12.69 -15.62 -6.46
C ALA A 287 -13.96 -16.34 -6.95
N ILE A 288 -15.14 -15.77 -6.73
CA ILE A 288 -16.41 -16.33 -7.25
C ILE A 288 -16.35 -16.35 -8.80
N ALA A 289 -15.89 -15.28 -9.44
CA ALA A 289 -15.77 -15.23 -10.89
C ALA A 289 -14.80 -16.31 -11.42
N LEU A 290 -13.62 -16.43 -10.81
CA LEU A 290 -12.62 -17.45 -11.18
C LEU A 290 -13.16 -18.86 -10.98
N ASN A 291 -13.81 -19.11 -9.84
CA ASN A 291 -14.40 -20.42 -9.52
C ASN A 291 -15.53 -20.79 -10.45
N LEU A 292 -16.37 -19.82 -10.84
CA LEU A 292 -17.44 -20.06 -11.82
C LEU A 292 -16.87 -20.40 -13.21
N ILE A 293 -15.83 -19.68 -13.64
CA ILE A 293 -15.14 -19.99 -14.91
C ILE A 293 -14.55 -21.42 -14.87
N SER A 294 -13.82 -21.74 -13.80
CA SER A 294 -13.22 -23.07 -13.61
C SER A 294 -14.29 -24.17 -13.59
N SER A 295 -15.37 -23.95 -12.82
CA SER A 295 -16.48 -24.86 -12.69
C SER A 295 -17.22 -25.09 -14.00
N THR A 296 -17.51 -24.04 -14.75
CA THR A 296 -18.16 -24.16 -16.08
C THR A 296 -17.28 -24.92 -17.08
N ALA A 297 -15.96 -24.67 -17.05
CA ALA A 297 -15.01 -25.42 -17.88
C ALA A 297 -14.93 -26.91 -17.49
N ALA A 298 -15.06 -27.26 -16.21
CA ALA A 298 -15.08 -28.65 -15.74
C ALA A 298 -16.37 -29.38 -16.13
N LEU A 299 -17.48 -28.65 -16.27
CA LEU A 299 -18.82 -29.15 -16.56
C LEU A 299 -19.17 -29.19 -18.05
N GLY A 300 -18.32 -28.59 -18.91
CA GLY A 300 -18.42 -28.64 -20.38
C GLY A 300 -17.91 -29.95 -20.91
#